data_b5e22256e7889bc35e60fb174b6b4122
#
_entry.id   b5e22256e7889bc35e60fb174b6b4122
#
_cell.length_a   1.000
_cell.length_b   1.000
_cell.length_c   1.000
_cell.angle_alpha   90.00
_cell.angle_beta   90.00
_cell.angle_gamma   90.00
#
_symmetry.space_group_name_H-M   'P 1'
#
loop_
_entity.id
_entity.type
_entity.pdbx_description
1 polymer ?
#
loop_
_entity_poly.entity_id
_entity_poly.type
_entity_poly.pdbx_seq_one_letter_code
_entity_poly.pdbx_strand_id
1 'polypeptide(L)'
;MIPIIKKIKPLFKGLITTMDKYQGDIKVKGTDLTDPTKSGAVKEYQKVIAVGSMVRDIKPGDTVFINPKRYAVMKHKEGTLKDGVITDNPVIGYNFDIVDIDGESYLYLQDSDIKYIAEVEEFEENPLIITEKDNKVLS
;
A
#
# COMPACT_ATOMS: atom_id res chain seq x y z
N MET A 1 -10.54 7.52 29.87
CA MET A 1 -10.43 8.35 28.66
C MET A 1 -9.48 7.68 27.67
N ILE A 2 -9.90 7.59 26.43
CA ILE A 2 -9.04 7.08 25.35
C ILE A 2 -8.46 8.29 24.64
N PRO A 3 -7.12 8.43 24.57
CA PRO A 3 -6.54 9.57 23.87
C PRO A 3 -6.74 9.43 22.36
N ILE A 4 -7.07 10.54 21.72
CA ILE A 4 -7.17 10.64 20.27
C ILE A 4 -6.10 11.59 19.78
N ILE A 5 -5.24 11.14 18.89
CA ILE A 5 -4.20 11.98 18.31
C ILE A 5 -4.83 12.82 17.21
N LYS A 6 -4.73 14.14 17.34
CA LYS A 6 -5.28 15.08 16.36
C LYS A 6 -4.26 15.50 15.31
N LYS A 7 -2.99 15.50 15.65
CA LYS A 7 -1.92 15.93 14.76
C LYS A 7 -0.61 15.26 15.16
N ILE A 8 0.18 14.86 14.20
CA ILE A 8 1.52 14.34 14.39
C ILE A 8 2.48 15.19 13.58
N LYS A 9 3.57 15.61 14.21
CA LYS A 9 4.67 16.28 13.54
C LYS A 9 5.83 15.29 13.44
N PRO A 10 6.18 14.81 12.26
CA PRO A 10 7.35 13.95 12.14
C PRO A 10 8.62 14.74 12.39
N LEU A 11 9.64 14.09 12.93
CA LEU A 11 10.91 14.72 13.26
C LEU A 11 12.01 14.16 12.37
N PHE A 12 13.04 14.98 12.16
CA PHE A 12 14.27 14.60 11.47
C PHE A 12 13.97 14.06 10.06
N LYS A 13 14.31 12.81 9.79
CA LYS A 13 14.12 12.16 8.50
C LYS A 13 12.80 11.43 8.36
N GLY A 14 11.94 11.54 9.36
CA GLY A 14 10.61 10.90 9.33
C GLY A 14 9.64 11.62 8.41
N LEU A 15 8.70 10.88 7.88
CA LEU A 15 7.60 11.44 7.10
C LEU A 15 6.34 10.62 7.30
N ILE A 16 5.22 11.25 7.05
CA ILE A 16 3.91 10.62 7.15
C ILE A 16 3.27 10.63 5.79
N THR A 17 2.76 9.48 5.38
CA THR A 17 2.04 9.32 4.12
C THR A 17 0.66 8.77 4.36
N THR A 18 -0.19 8.88 3.36
CA THR A 18 -1.46 8.14 3.35
C THR A 18 -1.19 6.63 3.46
N MET A 19 -2.20 5.90 3.85
CA MET A 19 -2.16 4.44 3.88
C MET A 19 -3.29 3.90 3.01
N ASP A 20 -3.17 4.16 1.72
CA ASP A 20 -4.16 3.69 0.76
C ASP A 20 -3.94 2.23 0.44
N LYS A 21 -5.03 1.50 0.35
CA LYS A 21 -5.02 0.08 0.06
C LYS A 21 -5.78 -0.20 -1.23
N TYR A 22 -5.38 -1.25 -1.91
CA TYR A 22 -6.17 -1.75 -3.03
C TYR A 22 -7.53 -2.18 -2.52
N GLN A 23 -8.59 -1.70 -3.16
CA GLN A 23 -9.95 -1.95 -2.73
C GLN A 23 -10.57 -3.11 -3.47
N GLY A 24 -11.33 -3.90 -2.72
CA GLY A 24 -12.12 -4.97 -3.26
C GLY A 24 -11.30 -6.07 -3.92
N ASP A 25 -11.99 -6.96 -4.57
CA ASP A 25 -11.37 -8.04 -5.34
C ASP A 25 -10.93 -7.50 -6.70
N ILE A 26 -9.63 -7.57 -6.95
CA ILE A 26 -9.09 -7.18 -8.24
C ILE A 26 -9.31 -8.35 -9.19
N LYS A 27 -10.16 -8.15 -10.18
CA LYS A 27 -10.42 -9.18 -11.18
C LYS A 27 -9.26 -9.27 -12.17
N VAL A 28 -8.85 -10.48 -12.44
CA VAL A 28 -7.85 -10.73 -13.46
C VAL A 28 -8.49 -10.46 -14.83
N LYS A 29 -7.80 -9.67 -15.65
CA LYS A 29 -8.30 -9.24 -16.96
C LYS A 29 -8.67 -10.44 -17.85
N GLY A 30 -9.91 -10.42 -18.35
CA GLY A 30 -10.40 -11.47 -19.26
C GLY A 30 -10.90 -12.74 -18.57
N THR A 31 -10.94 -12.76 -17.23
CA THR A 31 -11.45 -13.90 -16.47
C THR A 31 -12.34 -13.41 -15.33
N ASP A 32 -13.15 -14.31 -14.79
CA ASP A 32 -13.91 -14.02 -13.55
C ASP A 32 -13.11 -14.26 -12.29
N LEU A 33 -11.83 -14.60 -12.43
CA LEU A 33 -10.96 -14.84 -11.29
C LEU A 33 -10.55 -13.53 -10.64
N THR A 34 -10.51 -13.53 -9.31
CA THR A 34 -9.98 -12.41 -8.54
C THR A 34 -8.54 -12.68 -8.16
N ASP A 35 -7.77 -11.61 -8.02
CA ASP A 35 -6.41 -11.71 -7.49
C ASP A 35 -6.44 -11.36 -6.00
N PRO A 36 -6.54 -12.36 -5.09
CA PRO A 36 -6.64 -12.09 -3.67
C PRO A 36 -5.33 -11.56 -3.08
N THR A 37 -4.22 -11.67 -3.79
CA THR A 37 -2.93 -11.21 -3.29
C THR A 37 -2.82 -9.70 -3.23
N LYS A 38 -3.59 -8.98 -4.04
CA LYS A 38 -3.58 -7.52 -4.06
C LYS A 38 -4.72 -6.88 -3.29
N SER A 39 -5.81 -7.60 -3.03
CA SER A 39 -6.95 -7.06 -2.31
C SER A 39 -6.57 -6.76 -0.85
N GLY A 40 -6.80 -5.53 -0.41
CA GLY A 40 -6.48 -5.08 0.94
C GLY A 40 -5.01 -4.79 1.20
N ALA A 41 -4.13 -5.01 0.23
CA ALA A 41 -2.72 -4.69 0.37
C ALA A 41 -2.49 -3.18 0.31
N VAL A 42 -1.52 -2.71 1.07
CA VAL A 42 -1.09 -1.31 1.01
C VAL A 42 -0.47 -1.04 -0.36
N LYS A 43 -0.91 0.04 -0.99
CA LYS A 43 -0.34 0.42 -2.30
C LYS A 43 1.12 0.81 -2.15
N GLU A 44 1.92 0.45 -3.13
CA GLU A 44 3.35 0.77 -3.16
C GLU A 44 3.63 2.27 -3.35
N TYR A 45 2.64 3.04 -3.74
CA TYR A 45 2.73 4.50 -3.85
C TYR A 45 1.71 5.14 -2.93
N GLN A 46 2.15 6.20 -2.24
CA GLN A 46 1.34 6.91 -1.26
C GLN A 46 1.60 8.41 -1.36
N LYS A 47 0.64 9.19 -0.92
CA LYS A 47 0.76 10.65 -0.92
C LYS A 47 1.37 11.12 0.39
N VAL A 48 2.36 11.99 0.31
CA VAL A 48 3.01 12.57 1.49
C VAL A 48 2.10 13.59 2.15
N ILE A 49 1.92 13.46 3.46
CA ILE A 49 1.10 14.38 4.27
C ILE A 49 1.98 15.37 5.03
N ALA A 50 3.07 14.90 5.60
CA ALA A 50 3.96 15.72 6.40
C ALA A 50 5.37 15.19 6.33
N VAL A 51 6.36 16.06 6.49
CA VAL A 51 7.78 15.70 6.45
C VAL A 51 8.51 16.30 7.63
N GLY A 52 9.54 15.61 8.10
CA GLY A 52 10.45 16.10 9.13
C GLY A 52 11.42 17.14 8.56
N SER A 53 12.07 17.88 9.47
CA SER A 53 12.95 18.98 9.09
C SER A 53 14.18 18.57 8.30
N MET A 54 14.61 17.31 8.39
CA MET A 54 15.79 16.80 7.71
C MET A 54 15.46 16.04 6.43
N VAL A 55 14.19 15.93 6.07
CA VAL A 55 13.78 15.34 4.80
C VAL A 55 14.05 16.32 3.68
N ARG A 56 14.80 15.89 2.67
CA ARG A 56 15.14 16.70 1.50
C ARG A 56 14.36 16.22 0.29
N ASP A 57 14.03 17.16 -0.60
CA ASP A 57 13.45 16.89 -1.92
C ASP A 57 12.04 16.29 -1.90
N ILE A 58 11.50 15.95 -0.75
CA ILE A 58 10.15 15.43 -0.60
C ILE A 58 9.31 16.48 0.10
N LYS A 59 8.14 16.77 -0.45
CA LYS A 59 7.23 17.79 0.09
C LYS A 59 5.84 17.20 0.33
N PRO A 60 5.06 17.74 1.27
CA PRO A 60 3.66 17.36 1.38
C PRO A 60 2.93 17.56 0.05
N GLY A 61 2.15 16.56 -0.34
CA GLY A 61 1.46 16.53 -1.62
C GLY A 61 2.15 15.70 -2.68
N ASP A 62 3.43 15.38 -2.52
CA ASP A 62 4.13 14.50 -3.45
C ASP A 62 3.61 13.07 -3.34
N THR A 63 3.60 12.37 -4.47
CA THR A 63 3.35 10.92 -4.50
C THR A 63 4.68 10.20 -4.55
N VAL A 64 4.90 9.32 -3.59
CA VAL A 64 6.17 8.63 -3.42
C VAL A 64 5.98 7.12 -3.54
N PHE A 65 6.96 6.47 -4.16
CA PHE A 65 7.02 5.02 -4.20
C PHE A 65 7.88 4.50 -3.06
N ILE A 66 7.34 3.53 -2.34
CA ILE A 66 7.91 3.01 -1.11
C ILE A 66 8.70 1.74 -1.40
N ASN A 67 9.90 1.65 -0.82
CA ASN A 67 10.67 0.41 -0.79
C ASN A 67 10.31 -0.32 0.51
N PRO A 68 9.58 -1.43 0.44
CA PRO A 68 9.09 -2.08 1.65
C PRO A 68 10.10 -3.02 2.32
N LYS A 69 11.32 -3.11 1.82
CA LYS A 69 12.30 -4.12 2.30
C LYS A 69 12.53 -4.07 3.80
N ARG A 70 12.62 -2.87 4.37
CA ARG A 70 12.88 -2.72 5.81
C ARG A 70 11.74 -3.27 6.67
N TYR A 71 10.55 -3.36 6.13
CA TYR A 71 9.36 -3.80 6.84
C TYR A 71 8.98 -5.25 6.52
N ALA A 72 9.75 -5.92 5.69
CA ALA A 72 9.44 -7.28 5.27
C ALA A 72 9.58 -8.25 6.43
N VAL A 73 8.58 -9.09 6.61
CA VAL A 73 8.59 -10.17 7.57
C VAL A 73 8.12 -11.45 6.89
N MET A 74 8.77 -12.55 7.23
CA MET A 74 8.35 -13.85 6.73
C MET A 74 7.24 -14.38 7.63
N LYS A 75 6.10 -14.69 7.03
CA LYS A 75 4.97 -15.31 7.71
C LYS A 75 4.74 -16.68 7.12
N HIS A 76 4.33 -17.60 7.98
CA HIS A 76 3.98 -18.95 7.55
C HIS A 76 2.46 -19.08 7.63
N LYS A 77 1.83 -19.41 6.50
CA LYS A 77 0.44 -19.80 6.51
C LYS A 77 0.34 -21.21 7.07
N GLU A 78 -0.70 -21.48 7.86
CA GLU A 78 -0.99 -22.82 8.30
C GLU A 78 -1.06 -23.76 7.10
N GLY A 79 -0.16 -24.72 7.09
CA GLY A 79 -0.15 -25.71 6.04
C GLY A 79 -1.31 -26.68 6.18
N THR A 80 -1.79 -27.14 5.05
CA THR A 80 -2.77 -28.23 5.04
C THR A 80 -2.06 -29.54 5.28
N LEU A 81 -2.60 -30.36 6.21
CA LEU A 81 -2.10 -31.71 6.40
C LEU A 81 -2.46 -32.51 5.16
N LYS A 82 -1.48 -32.84 4.35
CA LYS A 82 -1.66 -33.64 3.14
C LYS A 82 -0.73 -34.85 3.25
N ASP A 83 -1.30 -36.06 3.23
CA ASP A 83 -0.59 -37.33 3.37
C ASP A 83 0.24 -37.42 4.65
N GLY A 84 -0.24 -36.83 5.74
CA GLY A 84 0.46 -36.85 7.02
C GLY A 84 1.61 -35.85 7.12
N VAL A 85 1.81 -35.02 6.11
CA VAL A 85 2.87 -34.03 6.09
C VAL A 85 2.24 -32.63 6.11
N ILE A 86 2.69 -31.80 7.05
CA ILE A 86 2.30 -30.39 7.10
C ILE A 86 3.15 -29.63 6.07
N THR A 87 2.48 -29.08 5.06
CA THR A 87 3.16 -28.26 4.07
C THR A 87 3.32 -26.85 4.61
N ASP A 88 4.55 -26.38 4.72
CA ASP A 88 4.86 -25.04 5.16
C ASP A 88 4.84 -24.10 3.94
N ASN A 89 3.97 -23.07 3.98
CA ASN A 89 3.85 -22.08 2.91
C ASN A 89 4.35 -20.72 3.40
N PRO A 90 5.64 -20.40 3.20
CA PRO A 90 6.15 -19.10 3.57
C PRO A 90 5.58 -18.02 2.66
N VAL A 91 5.10 -16.93 3.26
CA VAL A 91 4.65 -15.73 2.55
C VAL A 91 5.37 -14.52 3.13
N ILE A 92 5.65 -13.54 2.27
CA ILE A 92 6.25 -12.29 2.70
C ILE A 92 5.13 -11.32 3.06
N GLY A 93 5.13 -10.87 4.30
CA GLY A 93 4.28 -9.79 4.75
C GLY A 93 5.10 -8.55 5.04
N TYR A 94 4.43 -7.44 5.31
CA TYR A 94 5.10 -6.17 5.63
C TYR A 94 4.48 -5.59 6.89
N ASN A 95 5.32 -5.28 7.87
CA ASN A 95 4.94 -4.62 9.12
C ASN A 95 5.29 -3.15 9.07
N PHE A 96 4.50 -2.37 8.37
CA PHE A 96 4.67 -0.92 8.35
C PHE A 96 4.34 -0.30 9.71
N ASP A 97 5.03 0.79 10.04
CA ASP A 97 4.67 1.61 11.17
C ASP A 97 3.41 2.40 10.82
N ILE A 98 2.35 2.13 11.53
CA ILE A 98 1.06 2.77 11.29
C ILE A 98 0.77 3.73 12.44
N VAL A 99 0.37 4.93 12.10
CA VAL A 99 -0.07 5.94 13.06
C VAL A 99 -1.51 6.32 12.76
N ASP A 100 -2.28 6.52 13.81
CA ASP A 100 -3.67 6.96 13.67
C ASP A 100 -3.74 8.45 14.02
N ILE A 101 -4.31 9.23 13.11
CA ILE A 101 -4.52 10.64 13.29
C ILE A 101 -6.01 10.90 13.07
N ASP A 102 -6.68 11.38 14.09
CA ASP A 102 -8.11 11.72 14.06
C ASP A 102 -8.98 10.58 13.51
N GLY A 103 -8.64 9.34 13.90
CA GLY A 103 -9.39 8.15 13.51
C GLY A 103 -9.01 7.53 12.17
N GLU A 104 -8.08 8.14 11.45
CA GLU A 104 -7.61 7.59 10.18
C GLU A 104 -6.18 7.07 10.30
N SER A 105 -5.88 6.02 9.56
CA SER A 105 -4.57 5.38 9.59
C SER A 105 -3.66 5.95 8.52
N TYR A 106 -2.42 6.18 8.91
CA TYR A 106 -1.35 6.71 8.03
C TYR A 106 -0.10 5.89 8.23
N LEU A 107 0.82 5.96 7.26
CA LEU A 107 2.13 5.32 7.38
C LEU A 107 3.15 6.31 7.91
N TYR A 108 3.97 5.87 8.86
CA TYR A 108 5.15 6.58 9.30
C TYR A 108 6.38 5.91 8.70
N LEU A 109 7.13 6.67 7.90
CA LEU A 109 8.25 6.16 7.12
C LEU A 109 9.48 7.04 7.34
N GLN A 110 10.62 6.54 6.93
CA GLN A 110 11.86 7.32 6.84
C GLN A 110 12.08 7.71 5.37
N ASP A 111 12.82 8.78 5.13
CA ASP A 111 13.15 9.21 3.78
C ASP A 111 13.89 8.12 3.00
N SER A 112 14.70 7.32 3.68
CA SER A 112 15.41 6.20 3.08
C SER A 112 14.51 5.06 2.61
N ASP A 113 13.26 5.05 3.03
CA ASP A 113 12.25 4.07 2.56
C ASP A 113 11.65 4.47 1.23
N ILE A 114 11.93 5.66 0.75
CA ILE A 114 11.35 6.18 -0.49
C ILE A 114 12.31 5.92 -1.65
N LYS A 115 11.78 5.32 -2.70
CA LYS A 115 12.54 5.06 -3.91
C LYS A 115 12.64 6.28 -4.80
N TYR A 116 11.50 6.91 -5.09
CA TYR A 116 11.38 8.07 -5.97
C TYR A 116 10.02 8.73 -5.80
N ILE A 117 9.93 9.92 -6.34
CA ILE A 117 8.69 10.67 -6.45
C ILE A 117 8.18 10.51 -7.89
N ALA A 118 6.89 10.29 -8.07
CA ALA A 118 6.31 10.13 -9.38
C ALA A 118 4.90 10.70 -9.43
N GLU A 119 4.45 11.05 -10.63
CA GLU A 119 3.05 11.33 -10.88
C GLU A 119 2.37 10.02 -11.25
N VAL A 120 1.22 9.75 -10.63
CA VAL A 120 0.50 8.50 -10.83
C VAL A 120 -0.92 8.82 -11.26
N GLU A 121 -1.34 8.25 -12.39
CA GLU A 121 -2.74 8.22 -12.78
C GLU A 121 -3.30 6.85 -12.47
N GLU A 122 -4.39 6.82 -11.73
CA GLU A 122 -5.06 5.57 -11.38
C GLU A 122 -6.20 5.32 -12.36
N PHE A 123 -6.19 4.14 -12.96
CA PHE A 123 -7.29 3.68 -13.78
C PHE A 123 -8.03 2.58 -13.04
N GLU A 124 -9.34 2.76 -12.87
CA GLU A 124 -10.17 1.69 -12.33
C GLU A 124 -10.33 0.59 -13.36
N GLU A 125 -9.75 -0.57 -13.07
CA GLU A 125 -9.95 -1.74 -13.89
C GLU A 125 -11.23 -2.45 -13.50
N ASN A 126 -12.34 -1.97 -14.03
CA ASN A 126 -13.58 -2.70 -14.05
C ASN A 126 -13.69 -3.36 -15.44
N PRO A 127 -13.77 -4.68 -15.55
CA PRO A 127 -13.82 -5.36 -16.84
C PRO A 127 -14.90 -4.84 -17.79
N LEU A 128 -16.07 -4.46 -17.26
CA LEU A 128 -17.14 -3.91 -18.07
C LEU A 128 -16.81 -2.52 -18.60
N ILE A 129 -16.22 -1.68 -17.75
CA ILE A 129 -15.82 -0.31 -18.11
C ILE A 129 -14.68 -0.36 -19.11
N ILE A 130 -13.71 -1.24 -18.89
CA ILE A 130 -12.57 -1.42 -19.82
C ILE A 130 -13.06 -1.81 -21.19
N THR A 131 -14.00 -2.76 -21.27
CA THR A 131 -14.58 -3.19 -22.54
C THR A 131 -15.26 -2.04 -23.28
N GLU A 132 -16.01 -1.21 -22.56
CA GLU A 132 -16.63 -0.01 -23.14
C GLU A 132 -15.60 1.01 -23.60
N LYS A 133 -14.56 1.23 -22.80
CA LYS A 133 -13.47 2.15 -23.16
C LYS A 133 -12.71 1.66 -24.38
N ASP A 134 -12.42 0.39 -24.43
CA ASP A 134 -11.74 -0.21 -25.58
C ASP A 134 -12.60 -0.04 -26.85
N ASN A 135 -13.90 -0.24 -26.73
CA ASN A 135 -14.81 0.00 -27.83
C ASN A 135 -14.84 1.46 -28.27
N LYS A 136 -14.79 2.40 -27.31
CA LYS A 136 -14.75 3.83 -27.62
C LYS A 136 -13.43 4.24 -28.25
N VAL A 137 -12.33 3.67 -27.81
CA VAL A 137 -11.01 3.95 -28.36
C VAL A 137 -10.88 3.39 -29.77
N LEU A 138 -11.50 2.25 -30.04
CA LEU A 138 -11.47 1.58 -31.35
C LEU A 138 -12.46 2.21 -32.34
N SER A 139 -13.40 2.96 -31.82
CA SER A 139 -14.36 3.69 -32.65
C SER A 139 -13.88 5.11 -32.92
#